data_2c79f711ca0a90aa2e5510a88d24b70e
#
_entry.id   2c79f711ca0a90aa2e5510a88d24b70e
#
_cell.length_a   1.000
_cell.length_b   1.000
_cell.length_c   1.000
_cell.angle_alpha   90.00
_cell.angle_beta   90.00
_cell.angle_gamma   90.00
#
_symmetry.space_group_name_H-M   'P 1'
#
loop_
_entity.id
_entity.type
_entity.pdbx_description
1 polymer ?
#
loop_
_entity_poly.entity_id
_entity_poly.type
_entity_poly.pdbx_seq_one_letter_code
_entity_poly.pdbx_strand_id
1 'polypeptide(L)'
;MAGTSPAMTGIIIMHDIKSIRDNPAAFDAALKRRGLEPMAESLLAIDEKRRAAILKSEQAQARRNSASKEIGDAKKAKDDARAAKLMAEVTELKTTMPELEAAVKAADEELAKELAAIPNLPLDDVPEGVDEHGNVQRHVFGEIRNYSFTPKLHDDLGVALGHMDFETAAKLSGARFVVLKKGLARLERAIGQFMLDLHTNEHGYTEVNPPLLVRDEVMFGTGQLPKFEDDQFWAVKGELLAAVDESAIGKLRSERLGLIPTAEVPLTNLVRESIVDEKELPMRLTALTPCFRAEAGAAGRDTRGMIRQHQFTKVELVSITTPGASKDEHERMLACAEEVLRQLDLHYRVMTLCAGDMGFSAQKTYDIEVWMPGQGEGGAFREISSCSVCGDFQARRMDARYRGPDGKPRFVHTLNGSGTAVGRAL
;
A
#
# COMPACT_ATOMS: atom_id res chain seq x y z
N MET A 1 -32.21 -23.74 0.63
CA MET A 1 -31.44 -23.80 -0.62
C MET A 1 -30.99 -22.37 -0.93
N ALA A 2 -29.80 -22.01 -0.50
CA ALA A 2 -29.21 -20.70 -0.78
C ALA A 2 -28.48 -20.80 -2.11
N GLY A 3 -28.94 -20.03 -3.10
CA GLY A 3 -28.32 -19.94 -4.41
C GLY A 3 -26.97 -19.25 -4.28
N THR A 4 -25.91 -20.00 -4.58
CA THR A 4 -24.57 -19.46 -4.78
C THR A 4 -24.59 -18.63 -6.07
N SER A 5 -24.58 -17.30 -5.94
CA SER A 5 -24.20 -16.41 -7.05
C SER A 5 -22.80 -16.76 -7.51
N PRO A 6 -22.53 -16.85 -8.83
CA PRO A 6 -21.17 -17.02 -9.30
C PRO A 6 -20.37 -15.79 -8.89
N ALA A 7 -19.26 -16.04 -8.17
CA ALA A 7 -18.26 -15.03 -7.88
C ALA A 7 -17.81 -14.42 -9.21
N MET A 8 -18.20 -13.20 -9.49
CA MET A 8 -17.53 -12.38 -10.48
C MET A 8 -16.10 -12.18 -9.95
N THR A 9 -15.16 -12.93 -10.50
CA THR A 9 -13.72 -12.62 -10.43
C THR A 9 -13.53 -11.29 -11.17
N GLY A 10 -13.87 -10.19 -10.50
CA GLY A 10 -13.58 -8.85 -10.97
C GLY A 10 -12.07 -8.68 -10.95
N ILE A 11 -11.50 -8.44 -12.12
CA ILE A 11 -10.09 -8.08 -12.26
C ILE A 11 -9.87 -6.85 -11.41
N ILE A 12 -8.93 -6.94 -10.46
CA ILE A 12 -8.49 -5.83 -9.63
C ILE A 12 -7.71 -4.87 -10.55
N ILE A 13 -8.35 -3.77 -10.98
CA ILE A 13 -7.77 -2.75 -11.86
C ILE A 13 -7.31 -1.59 -10.97
N MET A 14 -6.00 -1.48 -10.71
CA MET A 14 -5.36 -0.45 -9.88
C MET A 14 -5.54 0.96 -10.44
N HIS A 15 -5.21 1.14 -11.73
CA HIS A 15 -5.57 2.32 -12.50
C HIS A 15 -6.77 1.98 -13.37
N ASP A 16 -7.74 2.88 -13.47
CA ASP A 16 -8.89 2.67 -14.33
C ASP A 16 -8.46 2.75 -15.81
N ILE A 17 -8.35 1.59 -16.48
CA ILE A 17 -7.97 1.53 -17.90
C ILE A 17 -8.95 2.31 -18.80
N LYS A 18 -10.18 2.49 -18.35
CA LYS A 18 -11.14 3.34 -19.05
C LYS A 18 -10.72 4.82 -18.97
N SER A 19 -10.31 5.28 -17.78
CA SER A 19 -9.79 6.64 -17.59
C SER A 19 -8.53 6.89 -18.42
N ILE A 20 -7.62 5.90 -18.49
CA ILE A 20 -6.43 5.98 -19.35
C ILE A 20 -6.82 6.09 -20.82
N ARG A 21 -7.81 5.32 -21.27
CA ARG A 21 -8.31 5.35 -22.65
C ARG A 21 -8.99 6.67 -22.98
N ASP A 22 -9.75 7.22 -22.02
CA ASP A 22 -10.48 8.48 -22.20
C ASP A 22 -9.52 9.69 -22.29
N ASN A 23 -8.37 9.64 -21.59
CA ASN A 23 -7.36 10.71 -21.64
C ASN A 23 -5.92 10.18 -21.45
N PRO A 24 -5.34 9.53 -22.49
CA PRO A 24 -4.00 8.96 -22.41
C PRO A 24 -2.90 10.02 -22.17
N ALA A 25 -3.07 11.21 -22.75
CA ALA A 25 -2.08 12.28 -22.61
C ALA A 25 -2.00 12.83 -21.16
N ALA A 26 -3.10 12.92 -20.44
CA ALA A 26 -3.10 13.32 -19.04
C ALA A 26 -2.45 12.25 -18.16
N PHE A 27 -2.69 10.98 -18.44
CA PHE A 27 -2.03 9.88 -17.74
C PHE A 27 -0.52 9.91 -17.92
N ASP A 28 -0.03 10.03 -19.16
CA ASP A 28 1.41 10.11 -19.46
C ASP A 28 2.05 11.36 -18.85
N ALA A 29 1.35 12.50 -18.86
CA ALA A 29 1.82 13.71 -18.21
C ALA A 29 1.99 13.53 -16.69
N ALA A 30 1.06 12.83 -16.04
CA ALA A 30 1.15 12.53 -14.61
C ALA A 30 2.29 11.53 -14.30
N LEU A 31 2.52 10.53 -15.17
CA LEU A 31 3.67 9.62 -15.06
C LEU A 31 4.99 10.36 -15.21
N LYS A 32 5.08 11.30 -16.14
CA LYS A 32 6.26 12.14 -16.33
C LYS A 32 6.61 12.96 -15.08
N ARG A 33 5.60 13.48 -14.37
CA ARG A 33 5.79 14.15 -13.06
C ARG A 33 6.38 13.20 -12.01
N ARG A 34 6.09 11.89 -12.13
CA ARG A 34 6.67 10.82 -11.28
C ARG A 34 8.05 10.34 -11.76
N GLY A 35 8.64 10.99 -12.76
CA GLY A 35 9.92 10.59 -13.35
C GLY A 35 9.84 9.30 -14.19
N LEU A 36 8.65 8.93 -14.67
CA LEU A 36 8.43 7.74 -15.49
C LEU A 36 8.24 8.09 -16.96
N GLU A 37 8.59 7.14 -17.84
CA GLU A 37 8.32 7.24 -19.25
C GLU A 37 6.81 7.07 -19.56
N PRO A 38 6.33 7.61 -20.70
CA PRO A 38 4.97 7.39 -21.17
C PRO A 38 4.63 5.90 -21.30
N MET A 39 3.46 5.48 -20.80
CA MET A 39 3.00 4.09 -20.80
C MET A 39 1.61 3.89 -21.39
N ALA A 40 0.88 4.96 -21.70
CA ALA A 40 -0.52 4.87 -22.14
C ALA A 40 -0.66 4.03 -23.39
N GLU A 41 0.21 4.21 -24.41
CA GLU A 41 0.14 3.48 -25.68
C GLU A 41 0.30 1.97 -25.47
N SER A 42 1.29 1.54 -24.69
CA SER A 42 1.54 0.12 -24.40
C SER A 42 0.39 -0.52 -23.62
N LEU A 43 -0.14 0.16 -22.63
CA LEU A 43 -1.28 -0.31 -21.83
C LEU A 43 -2.55 -0.42 -22.68
N LEU A 44 -2.82 0.54 -23.55
CA LEU A 44 -3.96 0.52 -24.46
C LEU A 44 -3.85 -0.57 -25.51
N ALA A 45 -2.64 -0.90 -25.99
CA ALA A 45 -2.42 -2.04 -26.86
C ALA A 45 -2.74 -3.39 -26.19
N ILE A 46 -2.40 -3.54 -24.90
CA ILE A 46 -2.77 -4.73 -24.10
C ILE A 46 -4.30 -4.76 -23.88
N ASP A 47 -4.93 -3.62 -23.54
CA ASP A 47 -6.38 -3.53 -23.38
C ASP A 47 -7.14 -3.83 -24.67
N GLU A 48 -6.63 -3.45 -25.82
CA GLU A 48 -7.23 -3.77 -27.13
C GLU A 48 -7.21 -5.28 -27.40
N LYS A 49 -6.06 -5.94 -27.18
CA LYS A 49 -5.94 -7.42 -27.24
C LYS A 49 -6.92 -8.09 -26.30
N ARG A 50 -6.99 -7.61 -25.05
CA ARG A 50 -7.92 -8.09 -24.02
C ARG A 50 -9.37 -7.98 -24.48
N ARG A 51 -9.81 -6.81 -24.96
CA ARG A 51 -11.16 -6.58 -25.46
C ARG A 51 -11.51 -7.45 -26.65
N ALA A 52 -10.54 -7.64 -27.55
CA ALA A 52 -10.72 -8.53 -28.70
C ALA A 52 -10.88 -10.01 -28.26
N ALA A 53 -10.12 -10.45 -27.26
CA ALA A 53 -10.26 -11.80 -26.70
C ALA A 53 -11.62 -12.00 -26.00
N ILE A 54 -12.07 -11.03 -25.19
CA ILE A 54 -13.38 -11.04 -24.54
C ILE A 54 -14.50 -11.13 -25.59
N LEU A 55 -14.46 -10.27 -26.62
CA LEU A 55 -15.48 -10.25 -27.68
C LEU A 55 -15.57 -11.61 -28.39
N LYS A 56 -14.43 -12.23 -28.73
CA LYS A 56 -14.41 -13.56 -29.35
C LYS A 56 -15.02 -14.63 -28.43
N SER A 57 -14.69 -14.63 -27.14
CA SER A 57 -15.23 -15.56 -26.16
C SER A 57 -16.76 -15.37 -25.99
N GLU A 58 -17.23 -14.14 -25.88
CA GLU A 58 -18.67 -13.83 -25.78
C GLU A 58 -19.42 -14.23 -27.04
N GLN A 59 -18.88 -13.98 -28.23
CA GLN A 59 -19.47 -14.40 -29.50
C GLN A 59 -19.58 -15.93 -29.60
N ALA A 60 -18.53 -16.65 -29.25
CA ALA A 60 -18.53 -18.11 -29.22
C ALA A 60 -19.57 -18.65 -28.22
N GLN A 61 -19.64 -18.08 -27.04
CA GLN A 61 -20.63 -18.45 -26.01
C GLN A 61 -22.08 -18.18 -26.49
N ALA A 62 -22.33 -17.00 -27.07
CA ALA A 62 -23.65 -16.64 -27.61
C ALA A 62 -24.05 -17.57 -28.75
N ARG A 63 -23.12 -17.87 -29.67
CA ARG A 63 -23.35 -18.80 -30.78
C ARG A 63 -23.65 -20.21 -30.30
N ARG A 64 -22.90 -20.71 -29.32
CA ARG A 64 -23.14 -22.04 -28.68
C ARG A 64 -24.55 -22.11 -28.09
N ASN A 65 -24.96 -21.05 -27.39
CA ASN A 65 -26.30 -20.99 -26.78
C ASN A 65 -27.42 -20.94 -27.83
N SER A 66 -27.25 -20.18 -28.91
CA SER A 66 -28.20 -20.13 -30.04
C SER A 66 -28.27 -21.46 -30.75
N ALA A 67 -27.14 -22.05 -31.16
CA ALA A 67 -27.07 -23.34 -31.81
C ALA A 67 -27.73 -24.47 -31.00
N SER A 68 -27.57 -24.43 -29.67
CA SER A 68 -28.21 -25.42 -28.76
C SER A 68 -29.73 -25.31 -28.79
N LYS A 69 -30.33 -24.09 -28.92
CA LYS A 69 -31.77 -23.91 -29.10
C LYS A 69 -32.20 -24.37 -30.48
N GLU A 70 -31.46 -23.99 -31.53
CA GLU A 70 -31.73 -24.36 -32.91
C GLU A 70 -31.74 -25.88 -33.14
N ILE A 71 -30.86 -26.65 -32.40
CA ILE A 71 -30.88 -28.14 -32.39
C ILE A 71 -32.24 -28.66 -31.90
N GLY A 72 -32.79 -28.02 -30.83
CA GLY A 72 -34.10 -28.39 -30.32
C GLY A 72 -35.22 -28.19 -31.34
N ASP A 73 -35.17 -27.09 -32.08
CA ASP A 73 -36.16 -26.78 -33.09
C ASP A 73 -36.01 -27.65 -34.34
N ALA A 74 -34.79 -27.93 -34.81
CA ALA A 74 -34.53 -28.85 -35.92
C ALA A 74 -35.01 -30.30 -35.58
N LYS A 75 -34.79 -30.78 -34.36
CA LYS A 75 -35.29 -32.07 -33.93
C LYS A 75 -36.82 -32.13 -33.88
N LYS A 76 -37.49 -31.06 -33.42
CA LYS A 76 -38.98 -30.99 -33.46
C LYS A 76 -39.52 -30.99 -34.90
N ALA A 77 -38.81 -30.33 -35.83
CA ALA A 77 -39.14 -30.30 -37.24
C ALA A 77 -38.71 -31.58 -38.00
N LYS A 78 -38.09 -32.56 -37.35
CA LYS A 78 -37.51 -33.79 -37.92
C LYS A 78 -36.51 -33.51 -39.06
N ASP A 79 -35.76 -32.38 -38.94
CA ASP A 79 -34.67 -31.99 -39.86
C ASP A 79 -33.36 -32.53 -39.28
N ASP A 80 -33.08 -33.80 -39.51
CA ASP A 80 -31.91 -34.48 -38.98
C ASP A 80 -30.61 -33.95 -39.57
N ALA A 81 -30.60 -33.48 -40.82
CA ALA A 81 -29.39 -32.92 -41.47
C ALA A 81 -28.98 -31.60 -40.82
N ARG A 82 -29.95 -30.71 -40.56
CA ARG A 82 -29.71 -29.47 -39.84
C ARG A 82 -29.29 -29.71 -38.38
N ALA A 83 -29.95 -30.62 -37.73
CA ALA A 83 -29.60 -30.99 -36.34
C ALA A 83 -28.16 -31.53 -36.27
N ALA A 84 -27.73 -32.41 -37.16
CA ALA A 84 -26.37 -32.96 -37.21
C ALA A 84 -25.33 -31.85 -37.45
N LYS A 85 -25.58 -30.91 -38.38
CA LYS A 85 -24.66 -29.77 -38.61
C LYS A 85 -24.51 -28.86 -37.40
N LEU A 86 -25.63 -28.54 -36.73
CA LEU A 86 -25.59 -27.72 -35.51
C LEU A 86 -24.92 -28.43 -34.34
N MET A 87 -25.10 -29.76 -34.23
CA MET A 87 -24.40 -30.56 -33.21
C MET A 87 -22.88 -30.58 -33.42
N ALA A 88 -22.44 -30.70 -34.70
CA ALA A 88 -21.03 -30.61 -35.03
C ALA A 88 -20.44 -29.22 -34.65
N GLU A 89 -21.16 -28.13 -35.00
CA GLU A 89 -20.78 -26.76 -34.61
C GLU A 89 -20.68 -26.56 -33.10
N VAL A 90 -21.66 -27.05 -32.35
CA VAL A 90 -21.62 -26.99 -30.87
C VAL A 90 -20.45 -27.79 -30.30
N THR A 91 -20.09 -28.91 -30.94
CA THR A 91 -18.93 -29.71 -30.51
C THR A 91 -17.64 -28.96 -30.77
N GLU A 92 -17.47 -28.31 -31.92
CA GLU A 92 -16.32 -27.47 -32.25
C GLU A 92 -16.22 -26.29 -31.27
N LEU A 93 -17.33 -25.58 -31.04
CA LEU A 93 -17.33 -24.48 -30.06
C LEU A 93 -16.97 -24.92 -28.66
N LYS A 94 -17.40 -26.13 -28.21
CA LYS A 94 -16.98 -26.68 -26.93
C LYS A 94 -15.50 -26.96 -26.84
N THR A 95 -14.86 -27.31 -27.94
CA THR A 95 -13.40 -27.58 -28.00
C THR A 95 -12.61 -26.28 -28.00
N THR A 96 -13.08 -25.22 -28.69
CA THR A 96 -12.37 -23.93 -28.81
C THR A 96 -12.61 -22.99 -27.62
N MET A 97 -13.73 -23.12 -26.91
CA MET A 97 -14.05 -22.24 -25.78
C MET A 97 -12.97 -22.20 -24.67
N PRO A 98 -12.40 -23.33 -24.22
CA PRO A 98 -11.35 -23.28 -23.21
C PRO A 98 -10.13 -22.48 -23.64
N GLU A 99 -9.77 -22.52 -24.92
CA GLU A 99 -8.66 -21.74 -25.48
C GLU A 99 -8.99 -20.25 -25.49
N LEU A 100 -10.22 -19.88 -25.85
CA LEU A 100 -10.68 -18.48 -25.81
C LEU A 100 -10.73 -17.95 -24.37
N GLU A 101 -11.21 -18.73 -23.44
CA GLU A 101 -11.24 -18.39 -22.00
C GLU A 101 -9.82 -18.23 -21.44
N ALA A 102 -8.89 -19.11 -21.83
CA ALA A 102 -7.47 -19.02 -21.47
C ALA A 102 -6.82 -17.75 -22.05
N ALA A 103 -7.16 -17.38 -23.29
CA ALA A 103 -6.66 -16.15 -23.91
C ALA A 103 -7.19 -14.88 -23.21
N VAL A 104 -8.47 -14.87 -22.77
CA VAL A 104 -9.02 -13.79 -21.96
C VAL A 104 -8.25 -13.67 -20.66
N LYS A 105 -8.09 -14.80 -19.94
CA LYS A 105 -7.38 -14.84 -18.67
C LYS A 105 -5.94 -14.34 -18.79
N ALA A 106 -5.22 -14.79 -19.80
CA ALA A 106 -3.84 -14.37 -20.04
C ALA A 106 -3.72 -12.86 -20.31
N ALA A 107 -4.65 -12.30 -21.10
CA ALA A 107 -4.67 -10.85 -21.37
C ALA A 107 -5.06 -10.03 -20.14
N ASP A 108 -5.95 -10.55 -19.30
CA ASP A 108 -6.32 -9.95 -18.02
C ASP A 108 -5.13 -9.92 -17.05
N GLU A 109 -4.41 -11.04 -16.93
CA GLU A 109 -3.22 -11.15 -16.08
C GLU A 109 -2.08 -10.24 -16.56
N GLU A 110 -1.86 -10.13 -17.88
CA GLU A 110 -0.87 -9.24 -18.47
C GLU A 110 -1.19 -7.77 -18.12
N LEU A 111 -2.43 -7.33 -18.36
CA LEU A 111 -2.83 -5.96 -18.04
C LEU A 111 -2.75 -5.67 -16.52
N ALA A 112 -3.21 -6.59 -15.69
CA ALA A 112 -3.15 -6.43 -14.24
C ALA A 112 -1.72 -6.33 -13.73
N LYS A 113 -0.79 -7.12 -14.27
CA LYS A 113 0.64 -7.09 -13.91
C LYS A 113 1.27 -5.74 -14.24
N GLU A 114 1.03 -5.23 -15.46
CA GLU A 114 1.60 -3.94 -15.88
C GLU A 114 1.03 -2.79 -15.03
N LEU A 115 -0.27 -2.74 -14.82
CA LEU A 115 -0.91 -1.72 -13.99
C LEU A 115 -0.46 -1.79 -12.52
N ALA A 116 -0.15 -2.99 -12.00
CA ALA A 116 0.29 -3.18 -10.62
C ALA A 116 1.66 -2.54 -10.33
N ALA A 117 2.51 -2.40 -11.34
CA ALA A 117 3.85 -1.83 -11.22
C ALA A 117 3.86 -0.28 -11.32
N ILE A 118 2.76 0.34 -11.71
CA ILE A 118 2.65 1.78 -11.89
C ILE A 118 2.28 2.46 -10.56
N PRO A 119 3.03 3.50 -10.11
CA PRO A 119 2.69 4.24 -8.92
C PRO A 119 1.41 5.07 -9.10
N ASN A 120 0.84 5.51 -8.00
CA ASN A 120 -0.30 6.42 -8.01
C ASN A 120 0.06 7.78 -8.65
N LEU A 121 -0.92 8.45 -9.22
CA LEU A 121 -0.74 9.71 -9.92
C LEU A 121 -0.82 10.89 -8.93
N PRO A 122 0.08 11.91 -9.08
CA PRO A 122 0.09 13.05 -8.18
C PRO A 122 -1.12 13.97 -8.40
N LEU A 123 -1.59 14.58 -7.30
CA LEU A 123 -2.58 15.67 -7.39
C LEU A 123 -1.96 16.91 -8.07
N ASP A 124 -2.80 17.79 -8.59
CA ASP A 124 -2.37 18.97 -9.35
C ASP A 124 -1.54 19.96 -8.51
N ASP A 125 -1.81 20.03 -7.20
CA ASP A 125 -1.14 20.93 -6.25
C ASP A 125 0.15 20.36 -5.64
N VAL A 126 0.60 19.19 -6.11
CA VAL A 126 1.89 18.60 -5.71
C VAL A 126 3.05 19.33 -6.42
N PRO A 127 4.12 19.72 -5.70
CA PRO A 127 5.28 20.35 -6.31
C PRO A 127 5.96 19.48 -7.39
N GLU A 128 6.53 20.14 -8.39
CA GLU A 128 7.37 19.47 -9.38
C GLU A 128 8.76 19.20 -8.79
N GLY A 129 9.36 18.07 -9.11
CA GLY A 129 10.69 17.68 -8.65
C GLY A 129 10.94 16.19 -8.89
N VAL A 130 12.21 15.79 -8.93
CA VAL A 130 12.65 14.41 -9.20
C VAL A 130 13.10 13.66 -7.94
N ASP A 131 13.46 14.40 -6.89
CA ASP A 131 14.00 13.90 -5.62
C ASP A 131 13.70 14.88 -4.47
N GLU A 132 14.27 14.65 -3.30
CA GLU A 132 14.08 15.45 -2.08
C GLU A 132 14.41 16.94 -2.23
N HIS A 133 15.23 17.34 -3.21
CA HIS A 133 15.55 18.75 -3.46
C HIS A 133 14.38 19.54 -4.06
N GLY A 134 13.39 18.83 -4.64
CA GLY A 134 12.14 19.41 -5.12
C GLY A 134 11.08 19.61 -4.03
N ASN A 135 11.31 19.14 -2.82
CA ASN A 135 10.36 19.26 -1.71
C ASN A 135 10.23 20.71 -1.25
N VAL A 136 9.02 21.12 -0.91
CA VAL A 136 8.71 22.51 -0.53
C VAL A 136 8.38 22.59 0.96
N GLN A 137 9.11 23.41 1.70
CA GLN A 137 8.81 23.66 3.10
C GLN A 137 7.50 24.43 3.24
N ARG A 138 6.56 23.85 3.97
CA ARG A 138 5.24 24.43 4.23
C ARG A 138 5.27 25.40 5.42
N HIS A 139 5.79 24.93 6.55
CA HIS A 139 5.98 25.73 7.76
C HIS A 139 6.99 25.09 8.71
N VAL A 140 7.31 25.81 9.76
CA VAL A 140 8.22 25.40 10.84
C VAL A 140 7.53 25.66 12.18
N PHE A 141 7.77 24.80 13.15
CA PHE A 141 7.35 24.96 14.53
C PHE A 141 8.55 25.00 15.47
N GLY A 142 8.54 25.96 16.41
CA GLY A 142 9.60 26.15 17.40
C GLY A 142 10.85 26.79 16.81
N GLU A 143 11.92 26.75 17.59
CA GLU A 143 13.22 27.33 17.24
C GLU A 143 14.35 26.36 17.59
N ILE A 144 15.47 26.46 16.87
CA ILE A 144 16.68 25.72 17.18
C ILE A 144 17.21 26.19 18.54
N ARG A 145 17.26 25.28 19.50
CA ARG A 145 17.81 25.59 20.84
C ARG A 145 19.29 25.93 20.74
N ASN A 146 19.67 27.00 21.41
CA ASN A 146 21.08 27.36 21.55
C ASN A 146 21.68 26.63 22.78
N TYR A 147 22.56 25.68 22.51
CA TYR A 147 23.22 24.90 23.55
C TYR A 147 24.54 25.52 23.96
N SER A 148 24.83 25.59 25.27
CA SER A 148 26.15 25.98 25.80
C SER A 148 27.23 24.91 25.68
N PHE A 149 26.91 23.79 25.07
CA PHE A 149 27.78 22.62 24.85
C PHE A 149 27.58 22.09 23.43
N THR A 150 28.50 21.29 22.93
CA THR A 150 28.36 20.59 21.65
C THR A 150 27.41 19.40 21.82
N PRO A 151 26.25 19.36 21.15
CA PRO A 151 25.35 18.23 21.16
C PRO A 151 26.02 16.96 20.62
N LYS A 152 25.78 15.83 21.28
CA LYS A 152 26.27 14.52 20.86
C LYS A 152 25.23 13.76 20.07
N LEU A 153 25.66 12.77 19.31
CA LEU A 153 24.76 11.80 18.65
C LEU A 153 23.95 11.01 19.68
N HIS A 154 22.73 10.67 19.33
CA HIS A 154 21.81 9.92 20.20
C HIS A 154 22.37 8.55 20.62
N ASP A 155 23.07 7.84 19.73
CA ASP A 155 23.71 6.56 20.01
C ASP A 155 24.90 6.70 20.97
N ASP A 156 25.72 7.75 20.83
CA ASP A 156 26.81 8.02 21.78
C ASP A 156 26.25 8.30 23.18
N LEU A 157 25.16 9.07 23.29
CA LEU A 157 24.47 9.31 24.56
C LEU A 157 23.91 8.05 25.19
N GLY A 158 23.19 7.25 24.38
CA GLY A 158 22.55 6.02 24.84
C GLY A 158 23.57 4.96 25.32
N VAL A 159 24.67 4.83 24.60
CA VAL A 159 25.80 3.94 24.99
C VAL A 159 26.49 4.44 26.25
N ALA A 160 26.80 5.73 26.34
CA ALA A 160 27.42 6.33 27.51
C ALA A 160 26.58 6.17 28.80
N LEU A 161 25.25 6.23 28.68
CA LEU A 161 24.33 5.93 29.77
C LEU A 161 24.23 4.43 30.14
N GLY A 162 24.75 3.54 29.29
CA GLY A 162 24.57 2.09 29.42
C GLY A 162 23.13 1.63 29.19
N HIS A 163 22.39 2.38 28.38
CA HIS A 163 20.95 2.14 28.10
C HIS A 163 20.67 1.74 26.63
N MET A 164 21.63 1.93 25.72
CA MET A 164 21.64 1.38 24.36
C MET A 164 22.80 0.39 24.21
N ASP A 165 22.54 -0.77 23.62
CA ASP A 165 23.51 -1.83 23.46
C ASP A 165 23.42 -2.42 22.04
N PHE A 166 24.23 -1.90 21.15
CA PHE A 166 24.32 -2.34 19.76
C PHE A 166 25.17 -3.61 19.61
N GLU A 167 26.16 -3.82 20.48
CA GLU A 167 27.00 -5.01 20.44
C GLU A 167 26.20 -6.28 20.77
N THR A 168 25.40 -6.24 21.84
CA THR A 168 24.50 -7.34 22.17
C THR A 168 23.46 -7.55 21.11
N ALA A 169 22.88 -6.47 20.56
CA ALA A 169 21.91 -6.57 19.46
C ALA A 169 22.50 -7.27 18.22
N ALA A 170 23.76 -6.93 17.88
CA ALA A 170 24.45 -7.57 16.76
C ALA A 170 24.68 -9.07 16.97
N LYS A 171 24.95 -9.50 18.20
CA LYS A 171 25.06 -10.94 18.56
C LYS A 171 23.71 -11.67 18.46
N LEU A 172 22.61 -10.98 18.76
CA LEU A 172 21.26 -11.56 18.73
C LEU A 172 20.68 -11.62 17.31
N SER A 173 20.84 -10.56 16.52
CA SER A 173 20.08 -10.38 15.28
C SER A 173 20.86 -9.75 14.12
N GLY A 174 22.14 -9.41 14.32
CA GLY A 174 22.95 -8.73 13.31
C GLY A 174 22.91 -7.20 13.40
N ALA A 175 23.32 -6.54 12.32
CA ALA A 175 23.32 -5.07 12.23
C ALA A 175 21.92 -4.49 12.18
N ARG A 176 21.79 -3.16 12.40
CA ARG A 176 20.53 -2.41 12.36
C ARG A 176 19.46 -2.86 13.37
N PHE A 177 19.90 -3.41 14.51
CA PHE A 177 19.09 -3.67 15.69
C PHE A 177 19.69 -2.96 16.90
N VAL A 178 18.89 -2.71 17.91
CA VAL A 178 19.31 -2.14 19.19
C VAL A 178 18.66 -2.88 20.34
N VAL A 179 19.38 -3.04 21.43
CA VAL A 179 18.79 -3.45 22.72
C VAL A 179 18.71 -2.22 23.61
N LEU A 180 17.50 -1.72 23.85
CA LEU A 180 17.24 -0.68 24.83
C LEU A 180 17.15 -1.28 26.22
N LYS A 181 17.70 -0.59 27.22
CA LYS A 181 17.73 -1.04 28.61
C LYS A 181 17.27 0.07 29.57
N LYS A 182 16.86 -0.32 30.78
CA LYS A 182 16.61 0.58 31.91
C LYS A 182 15.71 1.77 31.55
N GLY A 183 16.21 3.00 31.74
CA GLY A 183 15.47 4.24 31.55
C GLY A 183 15.02 4.45 30.11
N LEU A 184 15.86 4.16 29.10
CA LEU A 184 15.47 4.34 27.68
C LEU A 184 14.41 3.33 27.23
N ALA A 185 14.48 2.07 27.67
CA ALA A 185 13.42 1.10 27.38
C ALA A 185 12.08 1.52 28.01
N ARG A 186 12.12 2.11 29.21
CA ARG A 186 10.91 2.67 29.84
C ARG A 186 10.41 3.90 29.11
N LEU A 187 11.31 4.79 28.67
CA LEU A 187 10.96 6.02 27.97
C LEU A 187 10.36 5.72 26.59
N GLU A 188 10.94 4.80 25.82
CA GLU A 188 10.36 4.36 24.54
C GLU A 188 8.93 3.90 24.70
N ARG A 189 8.66 3.02 25.68
CA ARG A 189 7.31 2.56 25.97
C ARG A 189 6.39 3.70 26.39
N ALA A 190 6.86 4.64 27.22
CA ALA A 190 6.07 5.77 27.67
C ALA A 190 5.71 6.72 26.52
N ILE A 191 6.66 7.01 25.63
CA ILE A 191 6.42 7.83 24.43
C ILE A 191 5.41 7.14 23.50
N GLY A 192 5.56 5.84 23.23
CA GLY A 192 4.62 5.11 22.40
C GLY A 192 3.19 5.11 22.97
N GLN A 193 3.04 4.89 24.28
CA GLN A 193 1.73 4.97 24.95
C GLN A 193 1.15 6.39 24.91
N PHE A 194 1.95 7.40 25.20
CA PHE A 194 1.52 8.80 25.11
C PHE A 194 0.97 9.14 23.72
N MET A 195 1.67 8.77 22.67
CA MET A 195 1.22 8.99 21.28
C MET A 195 -0.10 8.29 21.00
N LEU A 196 -0.23 7.02 21.40
CA LEU A 196 -1.44 6.23 21.19
C LEU A 196 -2.63 6.82 21.97
N ASP A 197 -2.43 7.17 23.25
CA ASP A 197 -3.45 7.77 24.09
C ASP A 197 -3.91 9.14 23.56
N LEU A 198 -3.00 9.96 23.06
CA LEU A 198 -3.31 11.24 22.43
C LEU A 198 -4.24 11.05 21.20
N HIS A 199 -3.90 10.11 20.33
CA HIS A 199 -4.70 9.87 19.12
C HIS A 199 -6.08 9.27 19.45
N THR A 200 -6.18 8.42 20.46
CA THR A 200 -7.45 7.78 20.82
C THR A 200 -8.35 8.70 21.66
N ASN A 201 -7.78 9.44 22.60
CA ASN A 201 -8.58 10.27 23.52
C ASN A 201 -8.95 11.65 22.94
N GLU A 202 -8.03 12.26 22.14
CA GLU A 202 -8.22 13.65 21.69
C GLU A 202 -8.49 13.73 20.17
N HIS A 203 -7.90 12.84 19.37
CA HIS A 203 -7.98 12.92 17.92
C HIS A 203 -9.07 12.03 17.31
N GLY A 204 -9.82 11.27 18.12
CA GLY A 204 -10.94 10.46 17.67
C GLY A 204 -10.57 9.27 16.81
N TYR A 205 -9.36 8.73 16.97
CA TYR A 205 -8.96 7.46 16.37
C TYR A 205 -9.41 6.29 17.23
N THR A 206 -9.77 5.19 16.58
CA THR A 206 -10.05 3.91 17.24
C THR A 206 -8.77 3.09 17.28
N GLU A 207 -8.34 2.69 18.48
CA GLU A 207 -7.21 1.77 18.64
C GLU A 207 -7.57 0.40 18.11
N VAL A 208 -6.63 -0.19 17.38
CA VAL A 208 -6.70 -1.56 16.86
C VAL A 208 -5.40 -2.28 17.19
N ASN A 209 -5.50 -3.53 17.62
CA ASN A 209 -4.34 -4.40 17.79
C ASN A 209 -4.31 -5.46 16.67
N PRO A 210 -3.68 -5.18 15.52
CA PRO A 210 -3.73 -6.02 14.34
C PRO A 210 -2.69 -7.15 14.40
N PRO A 211 -2.86 -8.23 13.60
CA PRO A 211 -1.82 -9.22 13.36
C PRO A 211 -0.56 -8.56 12.76
N LEU A 212 0.63 -9.01 13.20
CA LEU A 212 1.92 -8.58 12.65
C LEU A 212 2.37 -9.41 11.44
N LEU A 213 1.77 -10.56 11.23
CA LEU A 213 2.00 -11.45 10.09
C LEU A 213 0.78 -11.40 9.17
N VAL A 214 1.00 -11.05 7.92
CA VAL A 214 -0.07 -10.86 6.93
C VAL A 214 0.22 -11.63 5.64
N ARG A 215 -0.83 -11.93 4.90
CA ARG A 215 -0.73 -12.60 3.59
C ARG A 215 -0.26 -11.65 2.49
N ASP A 216 0.21 -12.22 1.39
CA ASP A 216 0.66 -11.46 0.20
C ASP A 216 -0.42 -10.51 -0.33
N GLU A 217 -1.71 -10.93 -0.33
CA GLU A 217 -2.83 -10.11 -0.80
C GLU A 217 -3.00 -8.83 0.06
N VAL A 218 -2.70 -8.92 1.36
CA VAL A 218 -2.79 -7.78 2.28
C VAL A 218 -1.64 -6.79 1.99
N MET A 219 -0.41 -7.29 1.76
CA MET A 219 0.72 -6.48 1.30
C MET A 219 0.46 -5.83 -0.06
N PHE A 220 -0.17 -6.58 -0.98
CA PHE A 220 -0.58 -6.07 -2.28
C PHE A 220 -1.60 -4.94 -2.16
N GLY A 221 -2.57 -5.05 -1.25
CA GLY A 221 -3.63 -4.06 -1.04
C GLY A 221 -3.12 -2.65 -0.78
N THR A 222 -2.05 -2.51 -0.01
CA THR A 222 -1.43 -1.22 0.32
C THR A 222 -0.24 -0.84 -0.57
N GLY A 223 0.09 -1.66 -1.59
CA GLY A 223 1.12 -1.35 -2.58
C GLY A 223 2.54 -1.74 -2.17
N GLN A 224 2.71 -2.57 -1.13
CA GLN A 224 4.02 -3.13 -0.78
C GLN A 224 4.49 -4.14 -1.84
N LEU A 225 3.57 -4.96 -2.34
CA LEU A 225 3.81 -5.88 -3.44
C LEU A 225 3.21 -5.37 -4.76
N PRO A 226 3.80 -5.72 -5.90
CA PRO A 226 5.02 -6.53 -6.08
C PRO A 226 6.34 -5.75 -5.91
N LYS A 227 6.30 -4.41 -5.97
CA LYS A 227 7.48 -3.55 -6.16
C LYS A 227 8.54 -3.65 -5.06
N PHE A 228 8.12 -3.81 -3.81
CA PHE A 228 9.01 -3.78 -2.63
C PHE A 228 9.16 -5.15 -1.98
N GLU A 229 9.09 -6.23 -2.75
CA GLU A 229 9.23 -7.60 -2.23
C GLU A 229 10.56 -7.81 -1.50
N ASP A 230 11.66 -7.24 -2.02
CA ASP A 230 13.00 -7.35 -1.45
C ASP A 230 13.18 -6.54 -0.14
N ASP A 231 12.28 -5.60 0.13
CA ASP A 231 12.30 -4.79 1.35
C ASP A 231 11.48 -5.41 2.50
N GLN A 232 10.83 -6.55 2.25
CA GLN A 232 9.99 -7.23 3.24
C GLN A 232 10.74 -8.36 3.97
N PHE A 233 10.44 -8.55 5.24
CA PHE A 233 10.76 -9.77 5.97
C PHE A 233 9.63 -10.79 5.80
N TRP A 234 9.99 -12.05 5.58
CA TRP A 234 9.06 -13.15 5.38
C TRP A 234 9.18 -14.20 6.46
N ALA A 235 8.06 -14.66 6.99
CA ALA A 235 7.96 -15.79 7.89
C ALA A 235 7.42 -17.01 7.14
N VAL A 236 8.07 -18.15 7.34
CA VAL A 236 7.67 -19.44 6.76
C VAL A 236 7.59 -20.47 7.87
N LYS A 237 6.58 -21.36 7.82
CA LYS A 237 6.49 -22.44 8.79
C LYS A 237 7.65 -23.41 8.64
N GLY A 238 8.20 -23.89 9.77
CA GLY A 238 9.38 -24.76 9.80
C GLY A 238 9.23 -26.05 8.97
N GLU A 239 8.02 -26.63 8.91
CA GLU A 239 7.73 -27.79 8.09
C GLU A 239 7.95 -27.57 6.58
N LEU A 240 7.72 -26.35 6.10
CA LEU A 240 7.96 -25.98 4.70
C LEU A 240 9.43 -25.82 4.38
N LEU A 241 10.24 -25.37 5.34
CA LEU A 241 11.69 -25.23 5.18
C LEU A 241 12.40 -26.59 5.17
N ALA A 242 11.87 -27.59 5.86
CA ALA A 242 12.44 -28.93 5.89
C ALA A 242 12.28 -29.73 4.58
N ALA A 243 11.37 -29.29 3.72
CA ALA A 243 11.01 -29.94 2.45
C ALA A 243 11.51 -29.20 1.22
N VAL A 244 12.51 -28.30 1.34
CA VAL A 244 12.95 -27.44 0.23
C VAL A 244 13.74 -28.26 -0.79
N ASP A 245 13.05 -28.58 -1.89
CA ASP A 245 13.64 -28.85 -3.19
C ASP A 245 13.21 -27.73 -4.16
N GLU A 246 13.70 -27.72 -5.40
CA GLU A 246 13.33 -26.69 -6.39
C GLU A 246 11.81 -26.60 -6.64
N SER A 247 11.06 -27.69 -6.44
CA SER A 247 9.60 -27.70 -6.58
C SER A 247 8.87 -27.03 -5.40
N ALA A 248 9.50 -26.95 -4.25
CA ALA A 248 8.95 -26.37 -3.03
C ALA A 248 8.94 -24.82 -3.01
N ILE A 249 9.72 -24.15 -3.88
CA ILE A 249 9.80 -22.69 -3.91
C ILE A 249 8.42 -22.05 -4.17
N GLY A 250 7.64 -22.61 -5.08
CA GLY A 250 6.26 -22.16 -5.34
C GLY A 250 5.36 -22.28 -4.11
N LYS A 251 5.48 -23.39 -3.38
CA LYS A 251 4.73 -23.63 -2.14
C LYS A 251 5.18 -22.70 -1.00
N LEU A 252 6.49 -22.45 -0.89
CA LEU A 252 7.02 -21.49 0.07
C LEU A 252 6.43 -20.09 -0.17
N ARG A 253 6.36 -19.64 -1.43
CA ARG A 253 5.75 -18.35 -1.77
C ARG A 253 4.25 -18.30 -1.48
N SER A 254 3.51 -19.36 -1.73
CA SER A 254 2.05 -19.38 -1.52
C SER A 254 1.63 -19.48 -0.06
N GLU A 255 2.51 -19.96 0.83
CA GLU A 255 2.22 -20.15 2.25
C GLU A 255 3.02 -19.22 3.19
N ARG A 256 3.83 -18.31 2.63
CA ARG A 256 4.57 -17.31 3.42
C ARG A 256 3.63 -16.28 4.03
N LEU A 257 4.08 -15.68 5.11
CA LEU A 257 3.46 -14.49 5.70
C LEU A 257 4.51 -13.37 5.78
N GLY A 258 4.14 -12.15 5.38
CA GLY A 258 5.01 -11.00 5.53
C GLY A 258 4.92 -10.43 6.95
N LEU A 259 6.07 -10.06 7.53
CA LEU A 259 6.09 -9.22 8.72
C LEU A 259 5.75 -7.79 8.29
N ILE A 260 4.82 -7.13 8.97
CA ILE A 260 4.34 -5.80 8.56
C ILE A 260 5.46 -4.74 8.60
N PRO A 261 5.69 -3.99 7.49
CA PRO A 261 6.62 -2.86 7.49
C PRO A 261 6.04 -1.61 8.16
N THR A 262 4.73 -1.61 8.38
CA THR A 262 3.92 -0.55 8.99
C THR A 262 2.54 -1.12 9.32
N ALA A 263 1.90 -0.60 10.37
CA ALA A 263 0.53 -0.98 10.70
C ALA A 263 -0.50 -0.49 9.65
N GLU A 264 -0.12 0.42 8.75
CA GLU A 264 -0.93 0.77 7.57
C GLU A 264 -1.44 -0.49 6.85
N VAL A 265 -0.55 -1.49 6.69
CA VAL A 265 -0.85 -2.71 5.94
C VAL A 265 -2.07 -3.44 6.51
N PRO A 266 -2.11 -3.88 7.77
CA PRO A 266 -3.29 -4.53 8.31
C PRO A 266 -4.47 -3.58 8.55
N LEU A 267 -4.24 -2.34 8.99
CA LEU A 267 -5.32 -1.40 9.31
C LEU A 267 -6.14 -1.01 8.08
N THR A 268 -5.47 -0.67 6.97
CA THR A 268 -6.15 -0.30 5.73
C THR A 268 -6.94 -1.49 5.14
N ASN A 269 -6.42 -2.72 5.30
CA ASN A 269 -7.07 -3.93 4.83
C ASN A 269 -8.26 -4.41 5.69
N LEU A 270 -8.61 -3.74 6.79
CA LEU A 270 -9.83 -4.07 7.55
C LEU A 270 -11.11 -3.90 6.72
N VAL A 271 -11.07 -3.08 5.69
CA VAL A 271 -12.19 -2.89 4.74
C VAL A 271 -12.00 -3.65 3.42
N ARG A 272 -11.02 -4.55 3.34
CA ARG A 272 -10.76 -5.37 2.15
C ARG A 272 -11.99 -6.18 1.75
N GLU A 273 -12.30 -6.22 0.44
CA GLU A 273 -13.40 -6.99 -0.15
C GLU A 273 -14.75 -6.71 0.53
N SER A 274 -14.96 -5.46 0.97
CA SER A 274 -16.16 -5.05 1.67
C SER A 274 -16.81 -3.82 1.03
N ILE A 275 -18.11 -3.65 1.34
CA ILE A 275 -18.87 -2.44 1.03
C ILE A 275 -19.39 -1.89 2.35
N VAL A 276 -18.70 -0.87 2.87
CA VAL A 276 -19.07 -0.22 4.14
C VAL A 276 -20.24 0.76 3.95
N ASP A 277 -20.98 1.05 5.02
CA ASP A 277 -21.99 2.11 5.00
C ASP A 277 -21.27 3.48 5.00
N GLU A 278 -21.75 4.45 4.20
CA GLU A 278 -21.21 5.81 4.18
C GLU A 278 -21.24 6.48 5.57
N LYS A 279 -22.18 6.10 6.43
CA LYS A 279 -22.31 6.61 7.80
C LYS A 279 -21.17 6.19 8.74
N GLU A 280 -20.45 5.13 8.39
CA GLU A 280 -19.27 4.67 9.13
C GLU A 280 -18.01 5.46 8.75
N LEU A 281 -18.09 6.30 7.70
CA LEU A 281 -16.98 7.11 7.22
C LEU A 281 -17.04 8.55 7.76
N PRO A 282 -15.90 9.17 8.10
CA PRO A 282 -14.55 8.60 8.04
C PRO A 282 -14.30 7.59 9.17
N MET A 283 -13.76 6.42 8.82
CA MET A 283 -13.24 5.46 9.77
C MET A 283 -11.79 5.81 10.06
N ARG A 284 -11.45 6.09 11.32
CA ARG A 284 -10.12 6.48 11.79
C ARG A 284 -9.55 5.43 12.72
N LEU A 285 -8.42 4.85 12.34
CA LEU A 285 -7.81 3.70 13.00
C LEU A 285 -6.38 4.02 13.38
N THR A 286 -5.94 3.56 14.55
CA THR A 286 -4.56 3.72 15.01
C THR A 286 -4.06 2.44 15.66
N ALA A 287 -2.75 2.21 15.58
CA ALA A 287 -2.09 1.09 16.24
C ALA A 287 -0.65 1.45 16.60
N LEU A 288 -0.20 0.98 17.75
CA LEU A 288 1.20 0.99 18.17
C LEU A 288 1.78 -0.40 17.93
N THR A 289 2.64 -0.55 16.93
CA THR A 289 3.18 -1.85 16.54
C THR A 289 4.69 -1.83 16.32
N PRO A 290 5.38 -2.97 16.51
CA PRO A 290 6.63 -3.24 15.83
C PRO A 290 6.42 -3.20 14.31
N CYS A 291 7.40 -2.65 13.59
CA CYS A 291 7.45 -2.60 12.14
C CYS A 291 8.78 -3.21 11.67
N PHE A 292 8.78 -3.88 10.52
CA PHE A 292 9.92 -4.65 10.03
C PHE A 292 10.25 -4.25 8.59
N ARG A 293 11.47 -3.80 8.33
CA ARG A 293 11.94 -3.42 6.98
C ARG A 293 13.31 -4.01 6.71
N ALA A 294 13.54 -4.63 5.59
CA ALA A 294 14.84 -5.17 5.21
C ALA A 294 15.83 -4.08 4.77
N GLU A 295 15.34 -2.84 4.51
CA GLU A 295 16.16 -1.68 4.15
C GLU A 295 17.10 -1.95 2.96
N ALA A 296 16.61 -2.71 1.97
CA ALA A 296 17.38 -3.18 0.83
C ALA A 296 18.02 -2.05 0.01
N GLY A 297 17.32 -0.90 -0.11
CA GLY A 297 17.82 0.28 -0.82
C GLY A 297 18.73 1.22 -0.01
N ALA A 298 19.03 0.90 1.27
CA ALA A 298 19.71 1.80 2.19
C ALA A 298 21.13 1.34 2.58
N ALA A 299 21.80 0.57 1.73
CA ALA A 299 23.15 0.10 1.97
C ALA A 299 24.10 1.27 2.24
N GLY A 300 24.81 1.22 3.38
CA GLY A 300 25.80 2.24 3.79
C GLY A 300 25.23 3.53 4.38
N ARG A 301 23.90 3.77 4.35
CA ARG A 301 23.27 4.97 4.94
C ARG A 301 22.82 4.70 6.38
N ASP A 302 23.04 5.69 7.28
CA ASP A 302 22.60 5.67 8.68
C ASP A 302 22.85 4.30 9.37
N THR A 303 24.08 3.76 9.26
CA THR A 303 24.43 2.42 9.76
C THR A 303 24.61 2.39 11.28
N ARG A 304 24.75 3.55 11.93
CA ARG A 304 24.85 3.71 13.39
C ARG A 304 23.54 4.25 13.96
N GLY A 305 23.29 3.91 15.23
CA GLY A 305 22.16 4.44 15.98
C GLY A 305 20.81 3.86 15.60
N MET A 306 19.76 4.61 15.89
CA MET A 306 18.36 4.21 15.76
C MET A 306 17.62 4.89 14.60
N ILE A 307 18.31 5.63 13.71
CA ILE A 307 17.66 6.34 12.62
C ILE A 307 17.06 5.37 11.59
N ARG A 308 17.78 4.27 11.33
CA ARG A 308 17.39 3.27 10.33
C ARG A 308 17.61 1.86 10.84
N GLN A 309 16.54 1.16 11.17
CA GLN A 309 16.54 -0.15 11.81
C GLN A 309 15.68 -1.15 11.05
N HIS A 310 16.05 -2.45 11.14
CA HIS A 310 15.22 -3.55 10.61
C HIS A 310 13.94 -3.76 11.43
N GLN A 311 13.96 -3.41 12.70
CA GLN A 311 12.80 -3.47 13.60
C GLN A 311 12.72 -2.17 14.40
N PHE A 312 11.56 -1.52 14.38
CA PHE A 312 11.29 -0.29 15.12
C PHE A 312 9.82 -0.20 15.50
N THR A 313 9.52 0.61 16.52
CA THR A 313 8.14 0.82 16.98
C THR A 313 7.57 2.10 16.38
N LYS A 314 6.33 2.04 15.89
CA LYS A 314 5.62 3.16 15.29
C LYS A 314 4.16 3.19 15.71
N VAL A 315 3.64 4.38 15.99
CA VAL A 315 2.20 4.63 16.03
C VAL A 315 1.77 4.98 14.60
N GLU A 316 0.77 4.29 14.10
CA GLU A 316 0.23 4.48 12.75
C GLU A 316 -1.17 5.09 12.82
N LEU A 317 -1.47 5.98 11.88
CA LEU A 317 -2.77 6.57 11.65
C LEU A 317 -3.27 6.13 10.26
N VAL A 318 -4.48 5.60 10.20
CA VAL A 318 -5.16 5.27 8.95
C VAL A 318 -6.53 5.91 8.95
N SER A 319 -6.91 6.51 7.84
CA SER A 319 -8.27 6.99 7.62
C SER A 319 -8.85 6.39 6.35
N ILE A 320 -10.06 5.85 6.45
CA ILE A 320 -10.87 5.39 5.33
C ILE A 320 -12.00 6.41 5.19
N THR A 321 -12.16 7.01 4.01
CA THR A 321 -13.10 8.13 3.85
C THR A 321 -13.79 8.13 2.47
N THR A 322 -14.76 9.00 2.30
CA THR A 322 -15.33 9.29 0.98
C THR A 322 -14.37 10.15 0.15
N PRO A 323 -14.45 10.11 -1.19
CA PRO A 323 -13.61 10.96 -2.05
C PRO A 323 -13.69 12.45 -1.71
N GLY A 324 -14.89 12.94 -1.38
CA GLY A 324 -15.11 14.37 -1.08
C GLY A 324 -14.47 14.85 0.21
N ALA A 325 -14.27 13.96 1.19
CA ALA A 325 -13.70 14.31 2.49
C ALA A 325 -12.18 14.06 2.59
N SER A 326 -11.56 13.42 1.61
CA SER A 326 -10.17 12.94 1.73
C SER A 326 -9.15 14.07 1.86
N LYS A 327 -9.38 15.22 1.23
CA LYS A 327 -8.49 16.39 1.33
C LYS A 327 -8.48 16.98 2.73
N ASP A 328 -9.64 17.20 3.31
CA ASP A 328 -9.78 17.75 4.67
C ASP A 328 -9.26 16.75 5.71
N GLU A 329 -9.49 15.46 5.49
CA GLU A 329 -8.96 14.42 6.36
C GLU A 329 -7.43 14.33 6.29
N HIS A 330 -6.79 14.62 5.15
CA HIS A 330 -5.35 14.69 5.02
C HIS A 330 -4.76 15.82 5.87
N GLU A 331 -5.35 17.03 5.79
CA GLU A 331 -4.94 18.17 6.63
C GLU A 331 -5.14 17.88 8.12
N ARG A 332 -6.24 17.23 8.47
CA ARG A 332 -6.51 16.82 9.86
C ARG A 332 -5.50 15.79 10.36
N MET A 333 -5.16 14.80 9.55
CA MET A 333 -4.18 13.78 9.90
C MET A 333 -2.80 14.39 10.15
N LEU A 334 -2.37 15.32 9.29
CA LEU A 334 -1.14 16.08 9.49
C LEU A 334 -1.17 16.82 10.84
N ALA A 335 -2.25 17.55 11.13
CA ALA A 335 -2.38 18.29 12.39
C ALA A 335 -2.30 17.36 13.62
N CYS A 336 -2.87 16.14 13.56
CA CYS A 336 -2.77 15.14 14.62
C CYS A 336 -1.33 14.66 14.84
N ALA A 337 -0.57 14.45 13.77
CA ALA A 337 0.83 14.04 13.86
C ALA A 337 1.72 15.18 14.40
N GLU A 338 1.47 16.43 13.98
CA GLU A 338 2.18 17.62 14.49
C GLU A 338 1.93 17.84 15.98
N GLU A 339 0.70 17.58 16.48
CA GLU A 339 0.36 17.77 17.89
C GLU A 339 1.18 16.90 18.83
N VAL A 340 1.55 15.69 18.41
CA VAL A 340 2.52 14.85 19.14
C VAL A 340 3.83 15.60 19.38
N LEU A 341 4.39 16.19 18.33
CA LEU A 341 5.67 16.91 18.42
C LEU A 341 5.56 18.21 19.20
N ARG A 342 4.43 18.90 19.11
CA ARG A 342 4.16 20.12 19.91
C ARG A 342 4.11 19.80 21.40
N GLN A 343 3.42 18.72 21.80
CA GLN A 343 3.34 18.33 23.21
C GLN A 343 4.69 17.79 23.74
N LEU A 344 5.53 17.24 22.87
CA LEU A 344 6.91 16.88 23.21
C LEU A 344 7.92 18.04 23.14
N ASP A 345 7.45 19.25 22.78
CA ASP A 345 8.28 20.48 22.62
C ASP A 345 9.47 20.26 21.68
N LEU A 346 9.24 19.56 20.59
CA LEU A 346 10.27 19.28 19.57
C LEU A 346 10.17 20.31 18.44
N HIS A 347 11.36 20.84 18.04
CA HIS A 347 11.47 21.71 16.87
C HIS A 347 11.37 20.86 15.58
N TYR A 348 10.44 21.21 14.69
CA TYR A 348 10.21 20.47 13.44
C TYR A 348 9.84 21.41 12.29
N ARG A 349 9.95 20.90 11.08
CA ARG A 349 9.37 21.51 9.88
C ARG A 349 8.47 20.53 9.14
N VAL A 350 7.52 21.06 8.38
CA VAL A 350 6.65 20.29 7.49
C VAL A 350 7.04 20.56 6.05
N MET A 351 7.25 19.47 5.30
CA MET A 351 7.59 19.50 3.88
C MET A 351 6.40 18.96 3.08
N THR A 352 6.07 19.61 1.96
CA THR A 352 5.24 19.00 0.92
C THR A 352 6.17 18.30 -0.05
N LEU A 353 6.05 16.99 -0.19
CA LEU A 353 6.90 16.25 -1.10
C LEU A 353 6.57 16.56 -2.56
N CYS A 354 7.59 16.65 -3.40
CA CYS A 354 7.43 16.75 -4.83
C CYS A 354 7.04 15.42 -5.47
N ALA A 355 6.57 15.45 -6.69
CA ALA A 355 6.04 14.28 -7.39
C ALA A 355 7.03 13.13 -7.50
N GLY A 356 8.33 13.38 -7.68
CA GLY A 356 9.37 12.36 -7.79
C GLY A 356 9.75 11.70 -6.47
N ASP A 357 9.54 12.39 -5.33
CA ASP A 357 9.94 11.91 -3.99
C ASP A 357 8.81 11.20 -3.23
N MET A 358 7.55 11.34 -3.66
CA MET A 358 6.41 10.70 -3.01
C MET A 358 6.46 9.17 -3.06
N GLY A 359 5.95 8.51 -2.02
CA GLY A 359 5.75 7.06 -1.95
C GLY A 359 4.87 6.51 -3.09
N PHE A 360 4.98 5.21 -3.33
CA PHE A 360 4.34 4.51 -4.46
C PHE A 360 2.81 4.69 -4.51
N SER A 361 2.14 4.58 -3.37
CA SER A 361 0.68 4.64 -3.28
C SER A 361 0.13 6.06 -3.12
N ALA A 362 0.99 7.06 -2.90
CA ALA A 362 0.57 8.41 -2.55
C ALA A 362 0.17 9.25 -3.77
N GLN A 363 -0.90 10.06 -3.61
CA GLN A 363 -1.24 11.16 -4.51
C GLN A 363 -0.66 12.50 -4.03
N LYS A 364 -0.48 12.64 -2.72
CA LYS A 364 0.17 13.79 -2.07
C LYS A 364 0.67 13.36 -0.70
N THR A 365 1.84 13.86 -0.31
CA THR A 365 2.47 13.54 0.95
C THR A 365 2.98 14.79 1.64
N TYR A 366 2.80 14.84 2.96
CA TYR A 366 3.48 15.75 3.86
C TYR A 366 4.44 14.95 4.74
N ASP A 367 5.71 15.35 4.76
CA ASP A 367 6.67 14.84 5.73
C ASP A 367 6.88 15.83 6.85
N ILE A 368 6.94 15.32 8.07
CA ILE A 368 7.37 16.10 9.24
C ILE A 368 8.80 15.68 9.54
N GLU A 369 9.69 16.66 9.60
CA GLU A 369 11.10 16.45 9.89
C GLU A 369 11.47 17.13 11.21
N VAL A 370 11.97 16.38 12.17
CA VAL A 370 12.39 16.86 13.48
C VAL A 370 13.86 17.28 13.43
N TRP A 371 14.19 18.36 14.13
CA TRP A 371 15.56 18.81 14.28
C TRP A 371 16.36 17.95 15.26
N MET A 372 17.45 17.39 14.80
CA MET A 372 18.39 16.60 15.60
C MET A 372 19.72 17.34 15.74
N PRO A 373 19.99 17.98 16.89
CA PRO A 373 21.15 18.86 17.06
C PRO A 373 22.50 18.15 17.01
N GLY A 374 22.55 16.85 17.30
CA GLY A 374 23.78 16.04 17.24
C GLY A 374 24.06 15.42 15.87
N GLN A 375 23.18 15.56 14.88
CA GLN A 375 23.37 15.01 13.55
C GLN A 375 24.12 15.97 12.61
N GLY A 376 25.05 15.45 11.81
CA GLY A 376 25.83 16.27 10.86
C GLY A 376 26.70 17.35 11.52
N GLU A 377 27.09 18.35 10.73
CA GLU A 377 27.80 19.53 11.23
C GLU A 377 26.78 20.60 11.68
N GLY A 378 26.52 20.66 12.99
CA GLY A 378 25.64 21.68 13.59
C GLY A 378 24.16 21.34 13.63
N GLY A 379 23.79 20.09 13.39
CA GLY A 379 22.42 19.57 13.42
C GLY A 379 21.84 19.32 12.03
N ALA A 380 20.79 18.47 11.98
CA ALA A 380 20.07 18.18 10.75
C ALA A 380 18.60 17.86 11.03
N PHE A 381 17.74 18.19 10.08
CA PHE A 381 16.37 17.70 10.07
C PHE A 381 16.33 16.23 9.65
N ARG A 382 15.50 15.45 10.33
CA ARG A 382 15.25 14.03 10.02
C ARG A 382 13.76 13.75 10.02
N GLU A 383 13.27 13.08 8.99
CA GLU A 383 11.88 12.64 8.90
C GLU A 383 11.49 11.84 10.14
N ILE A 384 10.36 12.18 10.76
CA ILE A 384 9.78 11.48 11.90
C ILE A 384 8.35 11.01 11.63
N SER A 385 7.68 11.63 10.70
CA SER A 385 6.33 11.28 10.26
C SER A 385 6.17 11.59 8.79
N SER A 386 5.35 10.78 8.11
CA SER A 386 4.92 10.99 6.74
C SER A 386 3.42 10.76 6.70
N CYS A 387 2.66 11.73 6.16
CA CYS A 387 1.20 11.67 6.03
C CYS A 387 0.81 11.74 4.56
N SER A 388 0.15 10.70 4.06
CA SER A 388 -0.18 10.54 2.65
C SER A 388 -1.68 10.37 2.42
N VAL A 389 -2.20 11.01 1.38
CA VAL A 389 -3.49 10.67 0.77
C VAL A 389 -3.23 9.79 -0.45
N CYS A 390 -3.93 8.64 -0.51
CA CYS A 390 -3.77 7.64 -1.57
C CYS A 390 -4.93 7.63 -2.58
N GLY A 391 -5.98 8.42 -2.34
CA GLY A 391 -7.17 8.36 -3.16
C GLY A 391 -7.80 6.96 -3.16
N ASP A 392 -8.28 6.51 -4.30
CA ASP A 392 -8.87 5.19 -4.48
C ASP A 392 -7.86 4.09 -4.87
N PHE A 393 -6.58 4.41 -4.97
CA PHE A 393 -5.54 3.50 -5.46
C PHE A 393 -5.45 2.20 -4.64
N GLN A 394 -5.36 2.31 -3.31
CA GLN A 394 -5.34 1.14 -2.43
C GLN A 394 -6.71 0.46 -2.36
N ALA A 395 -7.79 1.24 -2.36
CA ALA A 395 -9.15 0.71 -2.34
C ALA A 395 -9.44 -0.17 -3.58
N ARG A 396 -8.94 0.21 -4.75
CA ARG A 396 -9.01 -0.62 -5.96
C ARG A 396 -8.22 -1.92 -5.82
N ARG A 397 -7.04 -1.88 -5.21
CA ARG A 397 -6.17 -3.06 -5.00
C ARG A 397 -6.78 -4.08 -4.03
N MET A 398 -7.62 -3.64 -3.10
CA MET A 398 -8.26 -4.50 -2.09
C MET A 398 -9.77 -4.62 -2.22
N ASP A 399 -10.35 -4.09 -3.31
CA ASP A 399 -11.81 -4.06 -3.58
C ASP A 399 -12.64 -3.49 -2.43
N ALA A 400 -12.16 -2.38 -1.84
CA ALA A 400 -12.81 -1.69 -0.74
C ALA A 400 -13.74 -0.59 -1.25
N ARG A 401 -15.02 -0.68 -0.94
CA ARG A 401 -16.05 0.24 -1.43
C ARG A 401 -16.95 0.74 -0.30
N TYR A 402 -17.67 1.81 -0.56
CA TYR A 402 -18.76 2.26 0.29
C TYR A 402 -20.04 2.40 -0.54
N ARG A 403 -21.19 2.37 0.13
CA ARG A 403 -22.48 2.58 -0.51
C ARG A 403 -22.88 4.04 -0.37
N GLY A 404 -22.87 4.76 -1.50
CA GLY A 404 -23.26 6.16 -1.55
C GLY A 404 -24.76 6.38 -1.31
N PRO A 405 -25.23 7.64 -1.19
CA PRO A 405 -26.63 7.97 -0.92
C PRO A 405 -27.60 7.48 -1.99
N ASP A 406 -27.12 7.30 -3.23
CA ASP A 406 -27.86 6.75 -4.37
C ASP A 406 -27.89 5.21 -4.40
N GLY A 407 -27.36 4.55 -3.36
CA GLY A 407 -27.27 3.11 -3.23
C GLY A 407 -26.18 2.44 -4.08
N LYS A 408 -25.40 3.21 -4.86
CA LYS A 408 -24.35 2.67 -5.73
C LYS A 408 -23.05 2.49 -4.98
N PRO A 409 -22.34 1.36 -5.20
CA PRO A 409 -21.00 1.17 -4.63
C PRO A 409 -19.97 2.06 -5.33
N ARG A 410 -19.10 2.69 -4.54
CA ARG A 410 -17.97 3.51 -4.98
C ARG A 410 -16.75 3.12 -4.18
N PHE A 411 -15.54 3.27 -4.74
CA PHE A 411 -14.31 3.06 -4.00
C PHE A 411 -14.16 4.10 -2.89
N VAL A 412 -13.72 3.64 -1.72
CA VAL A 412 -13.30 4.53 -0.63
C VAL A 412 -11.99 5.21 -1.01
N HIS A 413 -11.66 6.32 -0.34
CA HIS A 413 -10.32 6.88 -0.33
C HIS A 413 -9.60 6.44 0.95
N THR A 414 -8.29 6.19 0.84
CA THR A 414 -7.45 5.81 1.96
C THR A 414 -6.38 6.86 2.24
N LEU A 415 -6.06 7.02 3.51
CA LEU A 415 -4.99 7.88 3.98
C LEU A 415 -4.19 7.11 5.03
N ASN A 416 -2.88 7.31 5.05
CA ASN A 416 -2.01 6.80 6.08
C ASN A 416 -1.09 7.89 6.61
N GLY A 417 -0.67 7.76 7.85
CA GLY A 417 0.28 8.66 8.46
C GLY A 417 0.96 8.06 9.67
N SER A 418 2.21 8.42 9.87
CA SER A 418 2.93 8.07 11.09
C SER A 418 2.54 9.03 12.21
N GLY A 419 2.04 8.49 13.27
CA GLY A 419 1.59 9.30 14.37
C GLY A 419 2.41 9.38 15.66
N THR A 420 3.72 9.09 15.80
CA THR A 420 4.88 9.14 14.94
C THR A 420 5.82 7.94 15.13
N ALA A 421 7.06 7.97 14.56
CA ALA A 421 8.09 6.97 14.81
C ALA A 421 8.65 7.12 16.24
N VAL A 422 8.35 6.14 17.13
CA VAL A 422 8.69 6.23 18.56
C VAL A 422 10.19 6.36 18.78
N GLY A 423 11.01 5.54 18.10
CA GLY A 423 12.47 5.57 18.25
C GLY A 423 13.12 6.85 17.75
N ARG A 424 12.49 7.60 16.83
CA ARG A 424 13.00 8.92 16.40
C ARG A 424 12.60 10.05 17.34
N ALA A 425 11.49 9.89 18.07
CA ALA A 425 11.11 10.81 19.13
C ALA A 425 11.93 10.61 20.41
N LEU A 426 12.37 9.38 20.70
CA LEU A 426 13.25 9.02 21.79
C LEU A 426 14.65 9.62 21.62
#